data_08f5f9981414df714664375259da9a5b
#
_entry.id   08f5f9981414df714664375259da9a5b
#
_cell.length_a   1.000
_cell.length_b   1.000
_cell.length_c   1.000
_cell.angle_alpha   90.00
_cell.angle_beta   90.00
_cell.angle_gamma   90.00
#
_symmetry.space_group_name_H-M   'P 1'
#
loop_
_entity.id
_entity.type
_entity.pdbx_description
1 polymer ?
#
loop_
_entity_poly.entity_id
_entity_poly.type
_entity_poly.pdbx_seq_one_letter_code
_entity_poly.pdbx_strand_id
1 'polypeptide(L)'
;MDLVDVYEAVVPSVVAFILKAAKTQSGQQPLLPTIIGTGFLVSDSGIVATNRHVAEVMQGIPPHPTTGENGYGAVMFDMGEDDDGALCMRWIMPEIASVGMLNSFSSDSQWYGEAVPDIAFVQVQVRGTPFLRLAAEDFYIRPGTHIATAGFPMGYLPLTVMQKVNQMAPFIRRGIVSSTYPFSIPRPHGFTIDIMQQGGSSGSPVFYEDNPTAVGMMAAGMIQQVRVPISNTALLVPFPTNISIAVSAHMIGLALPTFEQSPYWVDPSGFPTLDEWKKTHVPTDHLEWTVINP
;
A
#
# COMPACT_ATOMS: atom_id res chain seq x y z
N MET A 1 -20.53 -4.92 -10.85
CA MET A 1 -20.06 -5.72 -9.70
C MET A 1 -20.46 -4.97 -8.46
N ASP A 2 -20.90 -5.62 -7.40
CA ASP A 2 -21.08 -4.88 -6.16
C ASP A 2 -19.75 -4.68 -5.42
N LEU A 3 -19.74 -3.86 -4.35
CA LEU A 3 -18.50 -3.55 -3.66
C LEU A 3 -17.89 -4.76 -2.95
N VAL A 4 -18.68 -5.76 -2.59
CA VAL A 4 -18.19 -7.00 -1.96
C VAL A 4 -17.37 -7.78 -2.97
N ASP A 5 -17.92 -8.03 -4.15
CA ASP A 5 -17.22 -8.73 -5.24
C ASP A 5 -15.94 -7.97 -5.66
N VAL A 6 -16.02 -6.63 -5.72
CA VAL A 6 -14.85 -5.80 -6.05
C VAL A 6 -13.76 -5.93 -4.99
N TYR A 7 -14.13 -5.93 -3.71
CA TYR A 7 -13.18 -6.11 -2.62
C TYR A 7 -12.47 -7.47 -2.69
N GLU A 8 -13.22 -8.55 -2.90
CA GLU A 8 -12.65 -9.89 -3.05
C GLU A 8 -11.68 -9.99 -4.23
N ALA A 9 -11.96 -9.28 -5.33
CA ALA A 9 -11.07 -9.21 -6.49
C ALA A 9 -9.83 -8.35 -6.24
N VAL A 10 -9.91 -7.34 -5.36
CA VAL A 10 -8.82 -6.39 -5.06
C VAL A 10 -7.86 -6.93 -4.01
N VAL A 11 -8.37 -7.59 -2.96
CA VAL A 11 -7.58 -8.03 -1.80
C VAL A 11 -6.31 -8.81 -2.16
N PRO A 12 -6.33 -9.76 -3.10
CA PRO A 12 -5.14 -10.52 -3.45
C PRO A 12 -4.00 -9.68 -4.06
N SER A 13 -4.34 -8.47 -4.53
CA SER A 13 -3.36 -7.53 -5.08
C SER A 13 -2.83 -6.53 -4.05
N VAL A 14 -3.44 -6.44 -2.86
CA VAL A 14 -3.01 -5.51 -1.81
C VAL A 14 -1.83 -6.09 -1.05
N VAL A 15 -0.83 -5.25 -0.76
CA VAL A 15 0.39 -5.64 -0.06
C VAL A 15 0.56 -4.77 1.18
N ALA A 16 0.82 -5.38 2.33
CA ALA A 16 1.25 -4.69 3.53
C ALA A 16 2.79 -4.67 3.60
N PHE A 17 3.39 -3.50 3.76
CA PHE A 17 4.80 -3.42 4.12
C PHE A 17 4.92 -3.39 5.63
N ILE A 18 5.78 -4.25 6.15
CA ILE A 18 5.89 -4.53 7.58
C ILE A 18 7.32 -4.37 8.09
N LEU A 19 7.43 -4.06 9.36
CA LEU A 19 8.68 -4.16 10.09
C LEU A 19 8.86 -5.62 10.55
N LYS A 20 9.91 -6.30 10.08
CA LYS A 20 10.23 -7.69 10.47
C LYS A 20 10.71 -7.80 11.92
N ALA A 21 10.95 -6.72 12.61
CA ALA A 21 11.53 -6.71 13.93
C ALA A 21 10.74 -5.86 14.90
N ALA A 22 10.32 -6.42 16.02
CA ALA A 22 10.17 -5.71 17.29
C ALA A 22 10.09 -6.70 18.44
N LYS A 23 11.08 -6.74 19.36
CA LYS A 23 10.82 -7.26 20.71
C LYS A 23 10.13 -6.17 21.51
N THR A 24 9.01 -6.50 22.12
CA THR A 24 8.49 -5.72 23.22
C THR A 24 9.49 -5.77 24.38
N GLN A 25 9.54 -4.73 25.21
CA GLN A 25 10.39 -4.71 26.42
C GLN A 25 10.11 -5.90 27.36
N SER A 26 8.97 -6.57 27.21
CA SER A 26 8.58 -7.77 27.99
C SER A 26 9.05 -9.09 27.38
N GLY A 27 9.71 -9.09 26.23
CA GLY A 27 10.14 -10.30 25.52
C GLY A 27 9.01 -11.10 24.85
N GLN A 28 7.77 -10.62 24.89
CA GLN A 28 6.64 -11.21 24.18
C GLN A 28 6.62 -10.73 22.73
N GLN A 29 6.37 -11.65 21.81
CA GLN A 29 6.16 -11.27 20.40
C GLN A 29 4.81 -10.57 20.26
N PRO A 30 4.74 -9.44 19.52
CA PRO A 30 3.44 -8.88 19.15
C PRO A 30 2.69 -9.88 18.26
N LEU A 31 1.40 -10.01 18.48
CA LEU A 31 0.51 -10.86 17.66
C LEU A 31 0.51 -10.48 16.17
N LEU A 32 0.78 -9.24 15.86
CA LEU A 32 0.77 -8.69 14.52
C LEU A 32 1.96 -7.75 14.30
N PRO A 33 2.50 -7.67 13.07
CA PRO A 33 3.62 -6.80 12.75
C PRO A 33 3.25 -5.32 12.77
N THR A 34 4.24 -4.48 12.96
CA THR A 34 4.09 -3.06 12.68
C THR A 34 3.99 -2.87 11.15
N ILE A 35 2.88 -2.31 10.70
CA ILE A 35 2.66 -1.98 9.29
C ILE A 35 3.25 -0.58 9.03
N ILE A 36 4.17 -0.51 8.09
CA ILE A 36 4.85 0.71 7.65
C ILE A 36 3.96 1.48 6.68
N GLY A 37 3.33 0.75 5.76
CA GLY A 37 2.49 1.28 4.69
C GLY A 37 1.83 0.17 3.89
N THR A 38 1.11 0.59 2.90
CA THR A 38 0.40 -0.29 1.95
C THR A 38 1.02 -0.15 0.56
N GLY A 39 0.82 -1.13 -0.28
CA GLY A 39 1.06 -1.10 -1.71
C GLY A 39 0.05 -1.99 -2.42
N PHE A 40 0.13 -2.04 -3.72
CA PHE A 40 -0.67 -2.97 -4.53
C PHE A 40 0.09 -3.41 -5.77
N LEU A 41 -0.10 -4.65 -6.14
CA LEU A 41 0.49 -5.24 -7.34
C LEU A 41 -0.08 -4.57 -8.60
N VAL A 42 0.80 -4.14 -9.48
CA VAL A 42 0.48 -3.48 -10.77
C VAL A 42 0.94 -4.29 -11.98
N SER A 43 1.59 -5.43 -11.74
CA SER A 43 2.08 -6.34 -12.77
C SER A 43 2.10 -7.76 -12.22
N ASP A 44 1.93 -8.76 -13.08
CA ASP A 44 2.09 -10.18 -12.78
C ASP A 44 3.53 -10.59 -12.50
N SER A 45 4.50 -9.71 -12.79
CA SER A 45 5.93 -9.89 -12.49
C SER A 45 6.32 -9.51 -11.06
N GLY A 46 5.34 -9.33 -10.16
CA GLY A 46 5.57 -9.03 -8.75
C GLY A 46 5.93 -7.57 -8.46
N ILE A 47 5.58 -6.63 -9.35
CA ILE A 47 5.80 -5.20 -9.09
C ILE A 47 4.64 -4.64 -8.26
N VAL A 48 4.99 -4.08 -7.12
CA VAL A 48 4.09 -3.41 -6.17
C VAL A 48 4.30 -1.90 -6.28
N ALA A 49 3.25 -1.15 -6.58
CA ALA A 49 3.26 0.31 -6.47
C ALA A 49 3.00 0.73 -5.02
N THR A 50 3.74 1.71 -4.54
CA THR A 50 3.59 2.32 -3.22
C THR A 50 4.06 3.77 -3.24
N ASN A 51 3.94 4.47 -2.12
CA ASN A 51 4.48 5.82 -2.02
C ASN A 51 6.00 5.82 -1.83
N ARG A 52 6.64 6.88 -2.34
CA ARG A 52 8.07 7.11 -2.14
C ARG A 52 8.43 7.20 -0.66
N HIS A 53 7.66 7.96 0.13
CA HIS A 53 7.93 8.09 1.57
C HIS A 53 7.82 6.75 2.32
N VAL A 54 6.98 5.81 1.87
CA VAL A 54 6.93 4.44 2.44
C VAL A 54 8.21 3.68 2.11
N ALA A 55 8.68 3.76 0.87
CA ALA A 55 9.93 3.15 0.45
C ALA A 55 11.15 3.76 1.17
N GLU A 56 11.16 5.07 1.41
CA GLU A 56 12.20 5.76 2.19
C GLU A 56 12.26 5.24 3.63
N VAL A 57 11.10 5.06 4.29
CA VAL A 57 11.03 4.45 5.61
C VAL A 57 11.59 3.03 5.59
N MET A 58 11.18 2.19 4.61
CA MET A 58 11.68 0.83 4.47
C MET A 58 13.20 0.79 4.34
N GLN A 59 13.77 1.60 3.44
CA GLN A 59 15.23 1.65 3.22
C GLN A 59 15.99 2.21 4.43
N GLY A 60 15.34 3.00 5.28
CA GLY A 60 15.89 3.49 6.54
C GLY A 60 15.99 2.43 7.65
N ILE A 61 15.32 1.27 7.48
CA ILE A 61 15.35 0.18 8.47
C ILE A 61 16.64 -0.64 8.26
N PRO A 62 17.50 -0.75 9.29
CA PRO A 62 18.72 -1.53 9.16
C PRO A 62 18.44 -3.01 8.95
N PRO A 63 19.31 -3.72 8.22
CA PRO A 63 19.23 -5.16 8.11
C PRO A 63 19.49 -5.84 9.45
N HIS A 64 19.05 -7.09 9.57
CA HIS A 64 19.30 -7.90 10.76
C HIS A 64 20.80 -8.01 11.05
N PRO A 65 21.27 -7.69 12.27
CA PRO A 65 22.70 -7.58 12.56
C PRO A 65 23.46 -8.89 12.43
N THR A 66 22.77 -10.03 12.54
CA THR A 66 23.40 -11.37 12.49
C THR A 66 23.19 -12.05 11.16
N THR A 67 21.97 -11.98 10.59
CA THR A 67 21.64 -12.71 9.33
C THR A 67 21.85 -11.84 8.08
N GLY A 68 21.89 -10.52 8.23
CA GLY A 68 21.96 -9.57 7.11
C GLY A 68 20.65 -9.44 6.33
N GLU A 69 19.58 -10.11 6.75
CA GLU A 69 18.27 -10.02 6.11
C GLU A 69 17.66 -8.64 6.27
N ASN A 70 16.84 -8.23 5.30
CA ASN A 70 16.13 -6.96 5.37
C ASN A 70 15.25 -6.89 6.64
N GLY A 71 15.34 -5.77 7.37
CA GLY A 71 14.52 -5.52 8.56
C GLY A 71 13.04 -5.24 8.25
N TYR A 72 12.66 -5.27 6.98
CA TYR A 72 11.29 -5.06 6.49
C TYR A 72 10.88 -6.19 5.54
N GLY A 73 9.58 -6.35 5.32
CA GLY A 73 9.00 -7.37 4.46
C GLY A 73 7.74 -6.91 3.76
N ALA A 74 7.30 -7.71 2.81
CA ALA A 74 6.05 -7.54 2.10
C ALA A 74 5.12 -8.71 2.44
N VAL A 75 3.89 -8.42 2.84
CA VAL A 75 2.84 -9.42 3.09
C VAL A 75 1.77 -9.28 2.02
N MET A 76 1.54 -10.34 1.29
CA MET A 76 0.44 -10.51 0.35
C MET A 76 -0.65 -11.38 0.99
N PHE A 77 -1.85 -11.33 0.43
CA PHE A 77 -3.01 -12.04 0.96
C PHE A 77 -3.51 -13.05 -0.05
N ASP A 78 -3.79 -14.26 0.42
CA ASP A 78 -4.36 -15.34 -0.37
C ASP A 78 -5.64 -15.83 0.31
N MET A 79 -6.71 -15.90 -0.47
CA MET A 79 -7.96 -16.50 -0.02
C MET A 79 -7.90 -18.00 -0.29
N GLY A 80 -8.18 -18.80 0.72
CA GLY A 80 -8.16 -20.24 0.63
C GLY A 80 -9.20 -20.89 1.56
N GLU A 81 -9.23 -22.20 1.57
CA GLU A 81 -9.98 -22.96 2.56
C GLU A 81 -9.00 -23.56 3.58
N ASP A 82 -9.40 -23.61 4.83
CA ASP A 82 -8.69 -24.34 5.86
C ASP A 82 -8.95 -25.85 5.79
N ASP A 83 -8.38 -26.61 6.72
CA ASP A 83 -8.52 -28.08 6.74
C ASP A 83 -9.98 -28.55 6.99
N ASP A 84 -10.81 -27.68 7.55
CA ASP A 84 -12.24 -27.92 7.77
C ASP A 84 -13.13 -27.42 6.63
N GLY A 85 -12.54 -26.86 5.56
CA GLY A 85 -13.23 -26.31 4.40
C GLY A 85 -13.82 -24.91 4.64
N ALA A 86 -13.43 -24.23 5.72
CA ALA A 86 -13.83 -22.85 5.97
C ALA A 86 -12.94 -21.88 5.22
N LEU A 87 -13.55 -20.82 4.62
CA LEU A 87 -12.81 -19.75 3.97
C LEU A 87 -11.87 -19.07 4.98
N CYS A 88 -10.59 -19.03 4.65
CA CYS A 88 -9.58 -18.35 5.44
C CYS A 88 -8.72 -17.44 4.57
N MET A 89 -8.18 -16.39 5.16
CA MET A 89 -7.19 -15.52 4.53
C MET A 89 -5.80 -15.92 5.04
N ARG A 90 -4.94 -16.32 4.11
CA ARG A 90 -3.55 -16.72 4.39
C ARG A 90 -2.60 -15.60 4.03
N TRP A 91 -1.48 -15.54 4.73
CA TRP A 91 -0.43 -14.57 4.48
C TRP A 91 0.70 -15.20 3.69
N ILE A 92 1.16 -14.47 2.69
CA ILE A 92 2.27 -14.86 1.82
C ILE A 92 3.35 -13.80 1.98
N MET A 93 4.56 -14.21 2.32
CA MET A 93 5.68 -13.30 2.53
C MET A 93 6.83 -13.61 1.57
N PRO A 94 6.73 -13.25 0.29
CA PRO A 94 7.84 -13.40 -0.64
C PRO A 94 8.97 -12.44 -0.26
N GLU A 95 10.21 -12.83 -0.59
CA GLU A 95 11.36 -11.95 -0.44
C GLU A 95 11.22 -10.71 -1.35
N ILE A 96 11.77 -9.59 -0.91
CA ILE A 96 11.84 -8.37 -1.71
C ILE A 96 13.11 -8.42 -2.55
N ALA A 97 12.95 -8.40 -3.87
CA ALA A 97 14.06 -8.38 -4.83
C ALA A 97 14.70 -7.00 -4.92
N SER A 98 13.87 -5.96 -4.95
CA SER A 98 14.35 -4.59 -5.10
C SER A 98 13.33 -3.55 -4.61
N VAL A 99 13.84 -2.35 -4.35
CA VAL A 99 13.06 -1.15 -4.04
C VAL A 99 13.58 -0.01 -4.89
N GLY A 100 12.75 0.51 -5.78
CA GLY A 100 13.07 1.64 -6.64
C GLY A 100 12.17 2.84 -6.35
N MET A 101 12.80 4.00 -6.20
CA MET A 101 12.10 5.27 -5.99
C MET A 101 12.26 6.17 -7.22
N LEU A 102 11.21 6.88 -7.56
CA LEU A 102 11.29 7.89 -8.61
C LEU A 102 12.07 9.10 -8.06
N ASN A 103 13.27 9.35 -8.62
CA ASN A 103 14.15 10.42 -8.18
C ASN A 103 14.06 11.70 -9.04
N SER A 104 13.51 11.59 -10.23
CA SER A 104 13.26 12.70 -11.13
C SER A 104 12.01 12.43 -11.94
N PHE A 105 11.32 13.48 -12.28
CA PHE A 105 10.16 13.43 -13.15
C PHE A 105 10.28 14.56 -14.17
N SER A 106 10.19 14.21 -15.44
CA SER A 106 10.05 15.19 -16.52
C SER A 106 8.68 15.01 -17.17
N SER A 107 7.96 16.09 -17.33
CA SER A 107 6.68 16.11 -18.02
C SER A 107 6.76 17.12 -19.15
N ASP A 108 6.24 16.75 -20.32
CA ASP A 108 6.08 17.68 -21.44
C ASP A 108 4.99 18.73 -21.19
N SER A 109 4.21 18.55 -20.12
CA SER A 109 3.17 19.48 -19.66
C SER A 109 3.56 20.13 -18.34
N GLN A 110 2.93 21.27 -18.03
CA GLN A 110 3.13 21.94 -16.75
C GLN A 110 2.72 21.00 -15.60
N TRP A 111 3.68 20.73 -14.70
CA TRP A 111 3.47 19.91 -13.52
C TRP A 111 2.93 20.77 -12.36
N TYR A 112 1.88 20.29 -11.70
CA TYR A 112 1.18 20.97 -10.61
C TYR A 112 1.23 20.13 -9.32
N GLY A 113 2.33 19.54 -9.02
CA GLY A 113 2.52 18.74 -7.82
C GLY A 113 3.87 19.00 -7.18
N GLU A 114 4.28 18.14 -6.30
CA GLU A 114 5.64 18.14 -5.77
C GLU A 114 6.65 17.92 -6.91
N ALA A 115 7.88 18.41 -6.73
CA ALA A 115 8.93 18.32 -7.74
C ALA A 115 9.17 16.87 -8.24
N VAL A 116 8.92 15.90 -7.38
CA VAL A 116 8.93 14.48 -7.70
C VAL A 116 7.64 13.85 -7.16
N PRO A 117 6.85 13.14 -7.98
CA PRO A 117 5.68 12.43 -7.51
C PRO A 117 6.02 11.43 -6.40
N ASP A 118 5.13 11.30 -5.43
CA ASP A 118 5.28 10.38 -4.30
C ASP A 118 4.99 8.93 -4.74
N ILE A 119 5.84 8.40 -5.63
CA ILE A 119 5.74 7.08 -6.24
C ILE A 119 7.03 6.30 -6.02
N ALA A 120 6.90 5.05 -5.63
CA ALA A 120 7.95 4.05 -5.60
C ALA A 120 7.42 2.69 -6.06
N PHE A 121 8.32 1.81 -6.43
CA PHE A 121 8.01 0.43 -6.76
C PHE A 121 8.85 -0.52 -5.92
N VAL A 122 8.21 -1.58 -5.46
CA VAL A 122 8.85 -2.69 -4.76
C VAL A 122 8.63 -3.94 -5.58
N GLN A 123 9.70 -4.66 -5.91
CA GLN A 123 9.57 -5.93 -6.62
C GLN A 123 9.71 -7.08 -5.62
N VAL A 124 8.71 -7.95 -5.57
CA VAL A 124 8.74 -9.18 -4.79
C VAL A 124 9.20 -10.35 -5.64
N GLN A 125 9.91 -11.34 -5.04
CA GLN A 125 10.49 -12.48 -5.75
C GLN A 125 9.47 -13.58 -6.06
N VAL A 126 8.38 -13.18 -6.70
CA VAL A 126 7.31 -14.08 -7.16
C VAL A 126 6.65 -13.49 -8.40
N ARG A 127 6.27 -14.32 -9.36
CA ARG A 127 5.57 -13.94 -10.59
C ARG A 127 4.25 -14.67 -10.72
N GLY A 128 3.42 -14.29 -11.72
CA GLY A 128 2.07 -14.84 -11.88
C GLY A 128 1.16 -14.39 -10.73
N THR A 129 1.43 -13.21 -10.17
CA THR A 129 0.63 -12.63 -9.09
C THR A 129 -0.65 -11.99 -9.62
N PRO A 130 -1.75 -12.02 -8.87
CA PRO A 130 -2.89 -11.16 -9.16
C PRO A 130 -2.45 -9.69 -9.07
N PHE A 131 -2.95 -8.85 -9.97
CA PHE A 131 -2.62 -7.43 -9.97
C PHE A 131 -3.82 -6.58 -10.36
N LEU A 132 -3.84 -5.32 -9.91
CA LEU A 132 -4.83 -4.35 -10.30
C LEU A 132 -4.43 -3.68 -11.62
N ARG A 133 -5.34 -3.66 -12.57
CA ARG A 133 -5.17 -2.85 -13.77
C ARG A 133 -5.23 -1.38 -13.39
N LEU A 134 -4.26 -0.62 -13.88
CA LEU A 134 -4.31 0.83 -13.82
C LEU A 134 -5.35 1.33 -14.84
N ALA A 135 -6.08 2.38 -14.48
CA ALA A 135 -6.99 3.04 -15.40
C ALA A 135 -6.23 3.49 -16.66
N ALA A 136 -6.87 3.36 -17.82
CA ALA A 136 -6.27 3.66 -19.12
C ALA A 136 -5.76 5.11 -19.20
N GLU A 137 -4.85 5.37 -20.13
CA GLU A 137 -4.25 6.70 -20.28
C GLU A 137 -5.24 7.81 -20.67
N ASP A 138 -6.35 7.47 -21.31
CA ASP A 138 -7.45 8.39 -21.66
C ASP A 138 -8.48 8.53 -20.53
N PHE A 139 -8.19 7.94 -19.39
CA PHE A 139 -9.03 7.94 -18.21
C PHE A 139 -9.30 9.35 -17.69
N TYR A 140 -10.58 9.62 -17.42
CA TYR A 140 -11.06 10.89 -16.92
C TYR A 140 -11.82 10.73 -15.62
N ILE A 141 -11.14 10.92 -14.50
CA ILE A 141 -11.78 10.91 -13.19
C ILE A 141 -12.40 12.28 -12.89
N ARG A 142 -13.62 12.29 -12.39
CA ARG A 142 -14.40 13.52 -12.11
C ARG A 142 -14.73 13.61 -10.62
N PRO A 143 -14.83 14.84 -10.08
CA PRO A 143 -15.47 15.03 -8.78
C PRO A 143 -16.85 14.38 -8.75
N GLY A 144 -17.18 13.72 -7.63
CA GLY A 144 -18.40 12.92 -7.48
C GLY A 144 -18.29 11.47 -7.97
N THR A 145 -17.19 11.05 -8.62
CA THR A 145 -16.96 9.64 -8.95
C THR A 145 -16.89 8.82 -7.68
N HIS A 146 -17.66 7.74 -7.59
CA HIS A 146 -17.63 6.79 -6.49
C HIS A 146 -16.38 5.92 -6.56
N ILE A 147 -15.67 5.86 -5.45
CA ILE A 147 -14.41 5.13 -5.32
C ILE A 147 -14.37 4.35 -4.00
N ALA A 148 -13.49 3.37 -3.96
CA ALA A 148 -13.12 2.69 -2.74
C ALA A 148 -11.58 2.60 -2.61
N THR A 149 -11.11 2.29 -1.42
CA THR A 149 -9.70 2.01 -1.13
C THR A 149 -9.60 0.81 -0.21
N ALA A 150 -8.55 0.01 -0.37
CA ALA A 150 -8.24 -1.13 0.49
C ALA A 150 -6.82 -1.02 1.03
N GLY A 151 -6.65 -1.12 2.35
CA GLY A 151 -5.34 -0.98 2.98
C GLY A 151 -5.39 -1.09 4.49
N PHE A 152 -4.38 -0.56 5.18
CA PHE A 152 -4.18 -0.76 6.61
C PHE A 152 -4.18 0.56 7.40
N PRO A 153 -5.33 1.25 7.54
CA PRO A 153 -5.43 2.47 8.32
C PRO A 153 -5.08 2.19 9.78
N MET A 154 -4.22 3.03 10.38
CA MET A 154 -3.66 2.85 11.73
C MET A 154 -2.87 1.54 11.92
N GLY A 155 -2.43 0.92 10.84
CA GLY A 155 -1.70 -0.34 10.88
C GLY A 155 -2.53 -1.46 11.51
N TYR A 156 -1.98 -2.11 12.53
CA TYR A 156 -2.65 -3.21 13.25
C TYR A 156 -3.51 -2.74 14.44
N LEU A 157 -3.46 -1.47 14.83
CA LEU A 157 -4.15 -0.97 16.03
C LEU A 157 -5.65 -1.29 16.08
N PRO A 158 -6.43 -1.16 14.98
CA PRO A 158 -7.84 -1.53 14.99
C PRO A 158 -8.07 -3.02 15.31
N LEU A 159 -7.11 -3.88 14.95
CA LEU A 159 -7.20 -5.32 15.13
C LEU A 159 -6.88 -5.74 16.56
N THR A 160 -5.99 -5.01 17.25
CA THR A 160 -5.62 -5.30 18.65
C THR A 160 -6.73 -5.00 19.64
N VAL A 161 -7.62 -4.06 19.33
CA VAL A 161 -8.77 -3.73 20.18
C VAL A 161 -9.76 -4.91 20.30
N MET A 162 -9.80 -5.79 19.33
CA MET A 162 -10.71 -6.93 19.28
C MET A 162 -10.21 -8.18 20.04
N GLN A 163 -9.00 -8.17 20.57
CA GLN A 163 -8.34 -9.20 21.41
C GLN A 163 -8.39 -10.68 20.96
N LYS A 164 -9.08 -10.98 19.86
CA LYS A 164 -9.30 -12.33 19.33
C LYS A 164 -9.10 -12.45 17.83
N VAL A 165 -8.63 -11.39 17.17
CA VAL A 165 -8.42 -11.43 15.72
C VAL A 165 -7.06 -12.04 15.43
N ASN A 166 -7.07 -13.24 14.89
CA ASN A 166 -5.86 -13.97 14.49
C ASN A 166 -5.48 -13.72 13.02
N GLN A 167 -6.26 -12.90 12.32
CA GLN A 167 -6.05 -12.62 10.89
C GLN A 167 -5.95 -11.12 10.64
N MET A 168 -5.01 -10.73 9.79
CA MET A 168 -4.84 -9.39 9.28
C MET A 168 -5.41 -9.33 7.85
N ALA A 169 -6.35 -8.44 7.60
CA ALA A 169 -6.95 -8.22 6.29
C ALA A 169 -6.97 -6.73 5.96
N PRO A 170 -6.87 -6.33 4.69
CA PRO A 170 -7.04 -4.93 4.31
C PRO A 170 -8.43 -4.41 4.68
N PHE A 171 -8.50 -3.21 5.23
CA PHE A 171 -9.76 -2.52 5.48
C PHE A 171 -10.25 -1.86 4.21
N ILE A 172 -11.51 -2.13 3.83
CA ILE A 172 -12.16 -1.40 2.75
C ILE A 172 -12.82 -0.13 3.30
N ARG A 173 -12.69 0.96 2.55
CA ARG A 173 -13.41 2.21 2.78
C ARG A 173 -13.88 2.76 1.44
N ARG A 174 -15.04 3.40 1.43
CA ARG A 174 -15.61 4.02 0.23
C ARG A 174 -15.79 5.51 0.41
N GLY A 175 -15.81 6.23 -0.68
CA GLY A 175 -16.01 7.66 -0.73
C GLY A 175 -16.19 8.14 -2.17
N ILE A 176 -15.99 9.43 -2.36
CA ILE A 176 -16.03 10.05 -3.68
C ILE A 176 -14.75 10.82 -3.96
N VAL A 177 -14.48 11.06 -5.21
CA VAL A 177 -13.50 12.05 -5.64
C VAL A 177 -14.06 13.44 -5.30
N SER A 178 -13.35 14.19 -4.47
CA SER A 178 -13.76 15.52 -4.05
C SER A 178 -13.31 16.61 -5.02
N SER A 179 -12.10 16.47 -5.59
CA SER A 179 -11.51 17.41 -6.54
C SER A 179 -10.42 16.75 -7.35
N THR A 180 -10.07 17.33 -8.50
CA THR A 180 -8.93 16.90 -9.32
C THR A 180 -7.98 18.06 -9.54
N TYR A 181 -6.70 17.80 -9.65
CA TYR A 181 -5.73 18.87 -9.90
C TYR A 181 -4.81 18.56 -11.09
N PRO A 182 -4.45 19.61 -11.83
CA PRO A 182 -4.68 21.03 -11.54
C PRO A 182 -6.16 21.46 -11.58
N PHE A 183 -6.99 20.80 -12.33
CA PHE A 183 -8.45 20.95 -12.46
C PHE A 183 -9.00 19.74 -13.22
N SER A 184 -10.29 19.69 -13.45
CA SER A 184 -10.94 18.55 -14.14
C SER A 184 -10.53 18.50 -15.61
N ILE A 185 -9.51 17.70 -15.89
CA ILE A 185 -8.92 17.44 -17.23
C ILE A 185 -8.71 15.93 -17.41
N PRO A 186 -8.59 15.45 -18.67
CA PRO A 186 -8.03 14.13 -18.91
C PRO A 186 -6.62 14.02 -18.32
N ARG A 187 -6.30 12.87 -17.73
CA ARG A 187 -4.97 12.60 -17.13
C ARG A 187 -4.59 13.58 -16.01
N PRO A 188 -5.40 13.70 -14.95
CA PRO A 188 -5.04 14.56 -13.83
C PRO A 188 -3.77 14.05 -13.18
N HIS A 189 -2.96 14.95 -12.63
CA HIS A 189 -1.74 14.56 -11.88
C HIS A 189 -2.09 13.86 -10.59
N GLY A 190 -3.20 14.27 -9.98
CA GLY A 190 -3.76 13.67 -8.79
C GLY A 190 -5.16 14.18 -8.53
N PHE A 191 -5.72 13.73 -7.43
CA PHE A 191 -7.06 14.10 -7.01
C PHE A 191 -7.21 14.00 -5.49
N THR A 192 -8.24 14.63 -4.94
CA THR A 192 -8.60 14.49 -3.54
C THR A 192 -9.83 13.60 -3.40
N ILE A 193 -9.89 12.90 -2.29
CA ILE A 193 -10.99 11.99 -1.94
C ILE A 193 -11.50 12.33 -0.52
N ASP A 194 -12.76 12.08 -0.25
CA ASP A 194 -13.37 12.28 1.06
C ASP A 194 -13.20 11.09 2.01
N ILE A 195 -12.04 10.48 1.96
CA ILE A 195 -11.64 9.40 2.85
C ILE A 195 -10.47 9.89 3.70
N MET A 196 -10.62 9.82 5.03
CA MET A 196 -9.54 10.19 5.95
C MET A 196 -8.35 9.26 5.81
N GLN A 197 -7.16 9.80 5.55
CA GLN A 197 -5.93 9.03 5.62
C GLN A 197 -5.44 8.92 7.07
N GLN A 198 -4.95 7.75 7.40
CA GLN A 198 -4.32 7.43 8.68
C GLN A 198 -3.01 6.70 8.42
N GLY A 199 -2.10 6.68 9.39
CA GLY A 199 -0.83 5.95 9.27
C GLY A 199 -1.05 4.51 8.82
N GLY A 200 -0.23 4.03 7.87
CA GLY A 200 -0.40 2.73 7.23
C GLY A 200 -1.28 2.71 5.97
N SER A 201 -2.13 3.72 5.75
CA SER A 201 -2.93 3.82 4.52
C SER A 201 -2.14 4.32 3.30
N SER A 202 -0.97 4.92 3.49
CA SER A 202 -0.11 5.36 2.40
C SER A 202 0.20 4.21 1.46
N GLY A 203 0.03 4.42 0.16
CA GLY A 203 0.22 3.40 -0.87
C GLY A 203 -1.01 2.52 -1.15
N SER A 204 -2.11 2.69 -0.40
CA SER A 204 -3.36 1.96 -0.68
C SER A 204 -3.90 2.27 -2.06
N PRO A 205 -4.34 1.27 -2.85
CA PRO A 205 -5.01 1.52 -4.11
C PRO A 205 -6.31 2.29 -3.90
N VAL A 206 -6.58 3.22 -4.79
CA VAL A 206 -7.90 3.84 -4.98
C VAL A 206 -8.47 3.27 -6.26
N PHE A 207 -9.65 2.66 -6.21
CA PHE A 207 -10.28 1.97 -7.33
C PHE A 207 -11.76 2.35 -7.45
N TYR A 208 -12.39 2.04 -8.58
CA TYR A 208 -13.82 2.26 -8.72
C TYR A 208 -14.61 1.39 -7.74
N GLU A 209 -15.72 1.92 -7.23
CA GLU A 209 -16.61 1.17 -6.33
C GLU A 209 -17.24 -0.05 -7.01
N ASP A 210 -17.39 -0.05 -8.32
CA ASP A 210 -18.10 -1.04 -9.12
C ASP A 210 -17.20 -1.94 -9.98
N ASN A 211 -15.88 -1.69 -9.98
CA ASN A 211 -14.92 -2.55 -10.68
C ASN A 211 -13.50 -2.45 -10.08
N PRO A 212 -12.66 -3.51 -10.20
CA PRO A 212 -11.32 -3.56 -9.60
C PRO A 212 -10.24 -2.85 -10.44
N THR A 213 -10.56 -1.69 -11.04
CA THR A 213 -9.59 -0.89 -11.78
C THR A 213 -9.05 0.22 -10.89
N ALA A 214 -7.76 0.25 -10.67
CA ALA A 214 -7.10 1.28 -9.88
C ALA A 214 -7.09 2.61 -10.63
N VAL A 215 -7.65 3.63 -10.00
CA VAL A 215 -7.69 5.02 -10.50
C VAL A 215 -6.59 5.88 -9.88
N GLY A 216 -5.97 5.39 -8.81
CA GLY A 216 -4.88 6.07 -8.13
C GLY A 216 -4.40 5.34 -6.89
N MET A 217 -3.60 6.04 -6.10
CA MET A 217 -2.96 5.57 -4.89
C MET A 217 -3.02 6.64 -3.81
N MET A 218 -3.43 6.30 -2.61
CA MET A 218 -3.43 7.22 -1.47
C MET A 218 -2.02 7.68 -1.12
N ALA A 219 -1.82 9.00 -0.98
CA ALA A 219 -0.50 9.57 -0.72
C ALA A 219 -0.43 10.34 0.60
N ALA A 220 -1.32 11.30 0.82
CA ALA A 220 -1.27 12.18 1.98
C ALA A 220 -2.65 12.53 2.51
N GLY A 221 -2.77 12.70 3.82
CA GLY A 221 -3.96 13.28 4.45
C GLY A 221 -3.83 14.80 4.59
N MET A 222 -4.91 15.53 4.42
CA MET A 222 -4.94 16.94 4.70
C MET A 222 -5.12 17.19 6.20
N ILE A 223 -4.34 18.13 6.74
CA ILE A 223 -4.32 18.47 8.16
C ILE A 223 -4.81 19.90 8.32
N GLN A 224 -5.76 20.11 9.21
CA GLN A 224 -6.21 21.43 9.65
C GLN A 224 -5.54 21.80 10.97
N GLN A 225 -5.02 23.02 11.07
CA GLN A 225 -4.53 23.56 12.33
C GLN A 225 -5.69 24.18 13.12
N VAL A 226 -5.97 23.62 14.28
CA VAL A 226 -7.02 24.10 15.17
C VAL A 226 -6.40 24.82 16.37
N ARG A 227 -6.86 26.04 16.66
CA ARG A 227 -6.45 26.79 17.87
C ARG A 227 -7.24 26.28 19.08
N VAL A 228 -6.53 25.68 20.01
CA VAL A 228 -7.09 25.28 21.31
C VAL A 228 -6.64 26.30 22.35
N PRO A 229 -7.55 27.08 22.97
CA PRO A 229 -7.19 28.02 24.01
C PRO A 229 -6.72 27.27 25.26
N ILE A 230 -5.56 27.64 25.80
CA ILE A 230 -5.04 27.14 27.06
C ILE A 230 -4.66 28.33 27.94
N SER A 231 -5.47 28.61 28.95
CA SER A 231 -5.30 29.76 29.85
C SER A 231 -5.10 31.08 29.07
N ASN A 232 -3.89 31.66 29.09
CA ASN A 232 -3.57 32.92 28.42
C ASN A 232 -2.87 32.76 27.08
N THR A 233 -2.80 31.53 26.56
CA THR A 233 -2.13 31.19 25.29
C THR A 233 -3.05 30.36 24.41
N ALA A 234 -2.66 30.12 23.15
CA ALA A 234 -3.34 29.20 22.26
C ALA A 234 -2.34 28.18 21.70
N LEU A 235 -2.67 26.92 21.81
CA LEU A 235 -1.93 25.85 21.16
C LEU A 235 -2.52 25.57 19.77
N LEU A 236 -1.68 25.47 18.76
CA LEU A 236 -2.07 24.97 17.45
C LEU A 236 -1.96 23.45 17.46
N VAL A 237 -3.09 22.78 17.32
CA VAL A 237 -3.17 21.33 17.31
C VAL A 237 -3.51 20.88 15.88
N PRO A 238 -2.69 20.00 15.26
CA PRO A 238 -3.01 19.44 13.96
C PRO A 238 -4.17 18.44 14.09
N PHE A 239 -5.22 18.64 13.31
CA PHE A 239 -6.34 17.71 13.18
C PHE A 239 -6.42 17.15 11.78
N PRO A 240 -6.46 15.82 11.60
CA PRO A 240 -6.71 15.23 10.29
C PRO A 240 -8.11 15.63 9.81
N THR A 241 -8.18 16.00 8.55
CA THR A 241 -9.46 16.23 7.87
C THR A 241 -10.00 14.94 7.26
N ASN A 242 -11.24 14.96 6.80
CA ASN A 242 -11.79 13.84 6.02
C ASN A 242 -11.37 13.89 4.54
N ILE A 243 -10.31 14.62 4.20
CA ILE A 243 -9.85 14.77 2.82
C ILE A 243 -8.43 14.21 2.73
N SER A 244 -8.22 13.39 1.73
CA SER A 244 -6.89 12.85 1.39
C SER A 244 -6.53 13.15 -0.05
N ILE A 245 -5.24 13.14 -0.33
CA ILE A 245 -4.65 13.32 -1.64
C ILE A 245 -4.29 11.94 -2.20
N ALA A 246 -4.62 11.70 -3.46
CA ALA A 246 -4.22 10.52 -4.19
C ALA A 246 -3.39 10.90 -5.43
N VAL A 247 -2.33 10.14 -5.68
CA VAL A 247 -1.61 10.14 -6.96
C VAL A 247 -2.46 9.41 -7.99
N SER A 248 -2.59 9.94 -9.19
CA SER A 248 -3.42 9.30 -10.22
C SER A 248 -2.76 8.05 -10.81
N ALA A 249 -3.58 7.11 -11.26
CA ALA A 249 -3.11 5.89 -11.94
C ALA A 249 -2.30 6.22 -13.21
N HIS A 250 -2.63 7.32 -13.91
CA HIS A 250 -1.86 7.80 -15.05
C HIS A 250 -0.39 8.06 -14.67
N MET A 251 -0.15 8.71 -13.53
CA MET A 251 1.21 8.99 -13.06
C MET A 251 1.97 7.72 -12.69
N ILE A 252 1.29 6.75 -12.09
CA ILE A 252 1.88 5.44 -11.79
C ILE A 252 2.23 4.72 -13.10
N GLY A 253 1.34 4.74 -14.09
CA GLY A 253 1.56 4.15 -15.42
C GLY A 253 2.72 4.77 -16.18
N LEU A 254 2.94 6.08 -16.06
CA LEU A 254 4.11 6.75 -16.64
C LEU A 254 5.43 6.40 -15.94
N ALA A 255 5.38 6.17 -14.63
CA ALA A 255 6.56 5.85 -13.83
C ALA A 255 6.99 4.38 -13.96
N LEU A 256 6.06 3.46 -14.19
CA LEU A 256 6.31 2.02 -14.22
C LEU A 256 7.37 1.60 -15.27
N PRO A 257 7.31 2.02 -16.54
CA PRO A 257 8.34 1.70 -17.53
C PRO A 257 9.73 2.25 -17.14
N THR A 258 9.79 3.38 -16.45
CA THR A 258 11.05 3.93 -15.95
C THR A 258 11.68 3.04 -14.90
N PHE A 259 10.87 2.45 -14.03
CA PHE A 259 11.34 1.46 -13.06
C PHE A 259 11.83 0.18 -13.75
N GLU A 260 11.08 -0.35 -14.72
CA GLU A 260 11.44 -1.57 -15.47
C GLU A 260 12.72 -1.41 -16.32
N GLN A 261 13.13 -0.19 -16.64
CA GLN A 261 14.38 0.13 -17.32
C GLN A 261 15.50 0.56 -16.36
N SER A 262 15.22 0.64 -15.08
CA SER A 262 16.19 1.08 -14.07
C SER A 262 17.14 -0.04 -13.64
N PRO A 263 18.30 0.29 -13.03
CA PRO A 263 19.19 -0.71 -12.45
C PRO A 263 18.59 -1.44 -11.23
N TYR A 264 17.45 -1.00 -10.74
CA TYR A 264 16.71 -1.67 -9.66
C TYR A 264 15.76 -2.77 -10.17
N TRP A 265 15.52 -2.83 -11.48
CA TRP A 265 14.74 -3.91 -12.07
C TRP A 265 15.50 -5.22 -12.01
N VAL A 266 14.84 -6.26 -11.51
CA VAL A 266 15.36 -7.64 -11.54
C VAL A 266 14.51 -8.45 -12.51
N ASP A 267 15.15 -9.16 -13.44
CA ASP A 267 14.43 -10.02 -14.39
C ASP A 267 13.64 -11.10 -13.62
N PRO A 268 12.30 -11.10 -13.72
CA PRO A 268 11.46 -12.04 -12.99
C PRO A 268 11.45 -13.46 -13.57
N SER A 269 12.15 -13.71 -14.69
CA SER A 269 12.16 -15.03 -15.33
C SER A 269 12.67 -16.15 -14.42
N GLY A 270 13.58 -15.81 -13.49
CA GLY A 270 14.11 -16.72 -12.48
C GLY A 270 13.25 -16.84 -11.21
N PHE A 271 12.20 -16.07 -11.07
CA PHE A 271 11.33 -16.12 -9.89
C PHE A 271 10.34 -17.28 -10.02
N PRO A 272 10.01 -17.95 -8.89
CA PRO A 272 8.93 -18.94 -8.89
C PRO A 272 7.60 -18.25 -9.21
N THR A 273 6.69 -18.98 -9.83
CA THR A 273 5.30 -18.53 -9.88
C THR A 273 4.69 -18.55 -8.49
N LEU A 274 3.62 -17.76 -8.25
CA LEU A 274 2.91 -17.75 -6.97
C LEU A 274 2.47 -19.17 -6.57
N ASP A 275 2.01 -19.98 -7.53
CA ASP A 275 1.60 -21.36 -7.27
C ASP A 275 2.78 -22.29 -6.93
N GLU A 276 3.95 -22.09 -7.55
CA GLU A 276 5.18 -22.81 -7.20
C GLU A 276 5.67 -22.39 -5.81
N TRP A 277 5.63 -21.09 -5.52
CA TRP A 277 6.00 -20.55 -4.21
C TRP A 277 5.14 -21.16 -3.09
N LYS A 278 3.81 -21.20 -3.27
CA LYS A 278 2.87 -21.81 -2.31
C LYS A 278 3.11 -23.29 -2.04
N LYS A 279 3.65 -24.04 -2.99
CA LYS A 279 3.99 -25.47 -2.80
C LYS A 279 5.19 -25.68 -1.89
N THR A 280 6.11 -24.74 -1.88
CA THR A 280 7.38 -24.83 -1.12
C THR A 280 7.30 -24.08 0.22
N HIS A 281 6.39 -23.13 0.33
CA HIS A 281 6.19 -22.30 1.50
C HIS A 281 4.72 -22.44 1.91
N VAL A 282 4.47 -23.20 2.97
CA VAL A 282 3.11 -23.33 3.51
C VAL A 282 2.66 -21.92 3.93
N PRO A 283 1.59 -21.37 3.35
CA PRO A 283 1.02 -20.11 3.83
C PRO A 283 0.66 -20.28 5.29
N THR A 284 1.18 -19.45 6.17
CA THR A 284 0.91 -19.54 7.59
C THR A 284 -0.23 -18.60 7.96
N ASP A 285 -1.15 -19.08 8.78
CA ASP A 285 -2.13 -18.26 9.48
C ASP A 285 -1.48 -17.45 10.63
N HIS A 286 -0.22 -17.77 10.93
CA HIS A 286 0.63 -17.09 11.91
C HIS A 286 1.91 -16.60 11.25
N LEU A 287 2.23 -15.32 11.47
CA LEU A 287 3.55 -14.79 11.13
C LEU A 287 4.54 -15.26 12.19
N GLU A 288 5.45 -16.17 11.83
CA GLU A 288 6.60 -16.47 12.66
C GLU A 288 7.60 -15.31 12.58
N TRP A 289 7.71 -14.58 13.67
CA TRP A 289 8.63 -13.47 13.80
C TRP A 289 9.91 -13.88 14.48
N THR A 290 11.03 -13.64 13.86
CA THR A 290 12.26 -13.50 14.61
C THR A 290 12.42 -12.02 14.95
N VAL A 291 12.17 -11.71 16.21
CA VAL A 291 12.25 -10.33 16.68
C VAL A 291 13.70 -9.94 16.88
N ILE A 292 14.13 -8.90 16.19
CA ILE A 292 15.43 -8.28 16.32
C ILE A 292 15.32 -7.21 17.41
N ASN A 293 16.13 -7.32 18.45
CA ASN A 293 16.36 -6.19 19.37
C ASN A 293 17.20 -5.15 18.65
N PRO A 294 16.84 -3.85 18.69
CA PRO A 294 17.70 -2.78 18.25
C PRO A 294 18.97 -2.71 19.12
#